data_39eab2baedb5d701e04f3ecad977a717
#
_entry.id   39eab2baedb5d701e04f3ecad977a717
#
_cell.length_a   1.000
_cell.length_b   1.000
_cell.length_c   1.000
_cell.angle_alpha   90.00
_cell.angle_beta   90.00
_cell.angle_gamma   90.00
#
_symmetry.space_group_name_H-M   'P 1'
#
loop_
_entity.id
_entity.type
_entity.pdbx_description
1 polymer ?
#
loop_
_entity_poly.entity_id
_entity_poly.type
_entity_poly.pdbx_seq_one_letter_code
_entity_poly.pdbx_strand_id
1 'polypeptide(L)'
;MILIRTIFIILVFTASFVGPYKAFFNSKISESFINIIPGDSMYHVISKLASDNLLNKLFFRIYANINEINSFQVGEYDISEMSIANAINSFNKGNTYTRSITITEGMNIYDLNEAIEKSYLINDCKSLGCLMIDYPFNEGVVFPDTYFYKKGMKASKILKISHQSLDLKLTKLWNKKPKLNMLRNKYEALILASIIEKEAGNHLEKKI
;
A
#
# COMPACT_ATOMS: atom_id res chain seq x y z
N MET A 1 4.96 -62.01 4.64
CA MET A 1 3.53 -61.58 4.56
C MET A 1 3.21 -60.39 5.42
N ILE A 2 3.62 -60.35 6.69
CA ILE A 2 3.38 -59.20 7.63
C ILE A 2 4.05 -57.91 7.11
N LEU A 3 5.31 -57.97 6.67
CA LEU A 3 6.05 -56.81 6.16
C LEU A 3 5.39 -56.12 4.97
N ILE A 4 4.90 -56.91 4.02
CA ILE A 4 4.19 -56.43 2.80
C ILE A 4 2.88 -55.74 3.21
N ARG A 5 2.16 -56.30 4.16
CA ARG A 5 0.90 -55.74 4.69
C ARG A 5 1.12 -54.40 5.44
N THR A 6 2.19 -54.30 6.21
CA THR A 6 2.57 -53.06 6.91
C THR A 6 2.99 -51.97 5.92
N ILE A 7 3.80 -52.29 4.90
CA ILE A 7 4.19 -51.39 3.83
C ILE A 7 2.95 -50.86 3.06
N PHE A 8 2.02 -51.77 2.74
CA PHE A 8 0.78 -51.38 2.03
C PHE A 8 -0.08 -50.45 2.89
N ILE A 9 -0.24 -50.68 4.19
CA ILE A 9 -0.97 -49.83 5.11
C ILE A 9 -0.33 -48.44 5.21
N ILE A 10 1.01 -48.37 5.33
CA ILE A 10 1.75 -47.10 5.34
C ILE A 10 1.56 -46.34 4.02
N LEU A 11 1.60 -47.03 2.87
CA LEU A 11 1.40 -46.43 1.55
C LEU A 11 -0.02 -45.87 1.38
N VAL A 12 -1.03 -46.61 1.81
CA VAL A 12 -2.42 -46.15 1.78
C VAL A 12 -2.63 -44.95 2.72
N PHE A 13 -2.05 -45.01 3.92
CA PHE A 13 -2.16 -43.92 4.89
C PHE A 13 -1.46 -42.65 4.38
N THR A 14 -0.24 -42.78 3.83
CA THR A 14 0.48 -41.65 3.25
C THR A 14 -0.24 -41.08 2.04
N ALA A 15 -0.77 -41.89 1.15
CA ALA A 15 -1.54 -41.42 0.00
C ALA A 15 -2.84 -40.70 0.44
N SER A 16 -3.55 -41.25 1.43
CA SER A 16 -4.79 -40.68 1.97
C SER A 16 -4.59 -39.35 2.72
N PHE A 17 -3.40 -39.08 3.23
CA PHE A 17 -3.11 -37.86 3.97
C PHE A 17 -2.29 -36.84 3.12
N VAL A 18 -1.20 -37.30 2.50
CA VAL A 18 -0.28 -36.41 1.75
C VAL A 18 -0.93 -35.86 0.50
N GLY A 19 -1.77 -36.63 -0.20
CA GLY A 19 -2.51 -36.17 -1.35
C GLY A 19 -3.40 -34.97 -1.06
N PRO A 20 -4.39 -35.11 -0.14
CA PRO A 20 -5.25 -34.00 0.28
C PRO A 20 -4.47 -32.81 0.87
N TYR A 21 -3.42 -33.06 1.65
CA TYR A 21 -2.55 -32.01 2.19
C TYR A 21 -1.93 -31.15 1.07
N LYS A 22 -1.29 -31.80 0.09
CA LYS A 22 -0.71 -31.08 -1.05
C LYS A 22 -1.77 -30.38 -1.90
N ALA A 23 -2.92 -31.02 -2.13
CA ALA A 23 -4.02 -30.45 -2.88
C ALA A 23 -4.55 -29.18 -2.19
N PHE A 24 -4.68 -29.19 -0.86
CA PHE A 24 -5.11 -28.02 -0.09
C PHE A 24 -4.16 -26.84 -0.31
N PHE A 25 -2.86 -26.99 -0.11
CA PHE A 25 -1.90 -25.90 -0.24
C PHE A 25 -1.65 -25.42 -1.67
N ASN A 26 -1.86 -26.28 -2.66
CA ASN A 26 -1.75 -25.93 -4.08
C ASN A 26 -3.07 -25.40 -4.67
N SER A 27 -4.19 -25.47 -3.94
CA SER A 27 -5.46 -24.94 -4.45
C SER A 27 -5.36 -23.43 -4.63
N LYS A 28 -5.90 -22.97 -5.76
CA LYS A 28 -5.98 -21.54 -6.07
C LYS A 28 -7.08 -20.88 -5.26
N ILE A 29 -6.80 -19.66 -4.82
CA ILE A 29 -7.75 -18.82 -4.10
C ILE A 29 -8.61 -18.10 -5.13
N SER A 30 -9.91 -18.01 -4.90
CA SER A 30 -10.85 -17.30 -5.76
C SER A 30 -10.94 -15.80 -5.48
N GLU A 31 -10.54 -15.37 -4.30
CA GLU A 31 -10.57 -13.97 -3.89
C GLU A 31 -9.36 -13.21 -4.42
N SER A 32 -9.55 -11.91 -4.73
CA SER A 32 -8.46 -11.07 -5.22
C SER A 32 -7.69 -10.40 -4.09
N PHE A 33 -8.39 -9.97 -3.03
CA PHE A 33 -7.77 -9.24 -1.92
C PHE A 33 -8.24 -9.78 -0.58
N ILE A 34 -7.33 -9.81 0.38
CA ILE A 34 -7.64 -10.06 1.79
C ILE A 34 -7.04 -8.95 2.65
N ASN A 35 -7.79 -8.53 3.67
CA ASN A 35 -7.33 -7.56 4.65
C ASN A 35 -7.18 -8.24 6.01
N ILE A 36 -5.96 -8.28 6.54
CA ILE A 36 -5.63 -8.79 7.87
C ILE A 36 -5.58 -7.59 8.81
N ILE A 37 -6.44 -7.59 9.82
CA ILE A 37 -6.55 -6.50 10.80
C ILE A 37 -5.87 -6.89 12.13
N PRO A 38 -5.50 -5.91 12.97
CA PRO A 38 -4.97 -6.20 14.30
C PRO A 38 -5.95 -7.05 15.11
N GLY A 39 -5.46 -8.15 15.70
CA GLY A 39 -6.28 -9.09 16.46
C GLY A 39 -6.83 -10.29 15.68
N ASP A 40 -6.72 -10.30 14.35
CA ASP A 40 -7.06 -11.49 13.57
C ASP A 40 -6.16 -12.67 13.95
N SER A 41 -6.77 -13.80 14.30
CA SER A 41 -6.02 -15.05 14.49
C SER A 41 -5.65 -15.65 13.13
N MET A 42 -4.52 -16.35 13.05
CA MET A 42 -4.11 -17.06 11.84
C MET A 42 -5.19 -18.01 11.34
N TYR A 43 -5.88 -18.72 12.24
CA TYR A 43 -6.98 -19.63 11.87
C TYR A 43 -8.16 -18.88 11.26
N HIS A 44 -8.48 -17.68 11.76
CA HIS A 44 -9.54 -16.86 11.19
C HIS A 44 -9.18 -16.39 9.77
N VAL A 45 -7.93 -16.01 9.54
CA VAL A 45 -7.45 -15.63 8.20
C VAL A 45 -7.53 -16.82 7.25
N ILE A 46 -7.11 -18.03 7.68
CA ILE A 46 -7.17 -19.23 6.84
C ILE A 46 -8.61 -19.64 6.54
N SER A 47 -9.55 -19.45 7.46
CA SER A 47 -10.97 -19.75 7.20
C SER A 47 -11.61 -18.82 6.15
N LYS A 48 -11.02 -17.65 5.91
CA LYS A 48 -11.41 -16.77 4.79
C LYS A 48 -10.88 -17.26 3.43
N LEU A 49 -9.77 -18.01 3.41
CA LEU A 49 -9.16 -18.52 2.17
C LEU A 49 -9.73 -19.87 1.73
N ALA A 50 -10.21 -20.66 2.66
CA ALA A 50 -10.71 -22.01 2.43
C ALA A 50 -11.85 -22.33 3.40
N SER A 51 -12.61 -23.39 3.09
CA SER A 51 -13.69 -23.85 3.95
C SER A 51 -13.22 -24.13 5.39
N ASP A 52 -13.98 -23.63 6.36
CA ASP A 52 -13.70 -23.79 7.79
C ASP A 52 -14.06 -25.20 8.27
N ASN A 53 -13.15 -26.15 8.07
CA ASN A 53 -13.28 -27.53 8.56
C ASN A 53 -12.06 -27.95 9.39
N LEU A 54 -12.23 -29.01 10.19
CA LEU A 54 -11.19 -29.52 11.08
C LEU A 54 -9.95 -29.99 10.32
N LEU A 55 -10.12 -30.56 9.12
CA LEU A 55 -9.02 -31.07 8.30
C LEU A 55 -8.12 -29.94 7.80
N ASN A 56 -8.71 -28.87 7.30
CA ASN A 56 -7.96 -27.69 6.83
C ASN A 56 -7.22 -27.00 8.00
N LYS A 57 -7.84 -26.93 9.19
CA LYS A 57 -7.18 -26.42 10.41
C LYS A 57 -6.00 -27.29 10.80
N LEU A 58 -6.13 -28.63 10.73
CA LEU A 58 -5.04 -29.55 11.00
C LEU A 58 -3.90 -29.41 10.01
N PHE A 59 -4.22 -29.33 8.70
CA PHE A 59 -3.22 -29.12 7.66
C PHE A 59 -2.47 -27.81 7.89
N PHE A 60 -3.18 -26.73 8.17
CA PHE A 60 -2.55 -25.44 8.47
C PHE A 60 -1.66 -25.51 9.70
N ARG A 61 -2.09 -26.17 10.77
CA ARG A 61 -1.29 -26.33 12.00
C ARG A 61 0.03 -27.04 11.73
N ILE A 62 -0.01 -28.11 10.93
CA ILE A 62 1.19 -28.86 10.53
C ILE A 62 2.11 -27.96 9.68
N TYR A 63 1.53 -27.26 8.70
CA TYR A 63 2.28 -26.36 7.82
C TYR A 63 2.93 -25.21 8.60
N ALA A 64 2.20 -24.58 9.51
CA ALA A 64 2.71 -23.50 10.34
C ALA A 64 3.88 -23.95 11.23
N ASN A 65 3.77 -25.14 11.86
CA ASN A 65 4.85 -25.70 12.66
C ASN A 65 6.09 -26.01 11.82
N ILE A 66 5.95 -26.63 10.66
CA ILE A 66 7.09 -26.98 9.78
C ILE A 66 7.80 -25.73 9.25
N ASN A 67 7.05 -24.66 8.96
CA ASN A 67 7.58 -23.42 8.39
C ASN A 67 7.82 -22.32 9.44
N GLU A 68 7.73 -22.64 10.73
CA GLU A 68 7.95 -21.72 11.86
C GLU A 68 7.10 -20.43 11.80
N ILE A 69 5.86 -20.56 11.31
CA ILE A 69 4.94 -19.44 11.15
C ILE A 69 4.21 -19.19 12.47
N ASN A 70 4.52 -18.08 13.13
CA ASN A 70 3.96 -17.73 14.44
C ASN A 70 2.88 -16.65 14.37
N SER A 71 2.89 -15.80 13.33
CA SER A 71 1.93 -14.72 13.15
C SER A 71 1.84 -14.29 11.69
N PHE A 72 0.72 -13.64 11.35
CA PHE A 72 0.56 -12.94 10.08
C PHE A 72 0.70 -11.44 10.29
N GLN A 73 1.37 -10.78 9.34
CA GLN A 73 1.51 -9.33 9.37
C GLN A 73 0.21 -8.66 8.97
N VAL A 74 -0.13 -7.58 9.69
CA VAL A 74 -1.32 -6.76 9.42
C VAL A 74 -1.19 -6.03 8.09
N GLY A 75 -2.26 -5.98 7.30
CA GLY A 75 -2.30 -5.24 6.04
C GLY A 75 -3.22 -5.87 5.00
N GLU A 76 -3.29 -5.21 3.86
CA GLU A 76 -4.02 -5.70 2.70
C GLU A 76 -3.05 -6.47 1.79
N TYR A 77 -3.49 -7.62 1.29
CA TYR A 77 -2.71 -8.47 0.39
C TYR A 77 -3.48 -8.73 -0.90
N ASP A 78 -2.80 -8.61 -2.02
CA ASP A 78 -3.27 -9.12 -3.29
C ASP A 78 -2.95 -10.63 -3.32
N ILE A 79 -4.00 -11.44 -3.37
CA ILE A 79 -3.92 -12.90 -3.38
C ILE A 79 -4.47 -13.49 -4.68
N SER A 80 -4.66 -12.63 -5.69
CA SER A 80 -5.18 -13.02 -6.99
C SER A 80 -4.38 -14.18 -7.57
N GLU A 81 -5.07 -15.27 -7.91
CA GLU A 81 -4.49 -16.49 -8.50
C GLU A 81 -3.39 -17.18 -7.65
N MET A 82 -3.17 -16.73 -6.43
CA MET A 82 -2.20 -17.37 -5.54
C MET A 82 -2.71 -18.73 -5.06
N SER A 83 -1.78 -19.64 -4.78
CA SER A 83 -2.06 -20.83 -3.99
C SER A 83 -2.13 -20.46 -2.50
N ILE A 84 -2.84 -21.27 -1.71
CA ILE A 84 -2.92 -21.09 -0.26
C ILE A 84 -1.52 -21.01 0.38
N ALA A 85 -0.57 -21.86 -0.06
CA ALA A 85 0.79 -21.82 0.43
C ALA A 85 1.49 -20.46 0.16
N ASN A 86 1.33 -19.93 -1.07
CA ASN A 86 1.94 -18.65 -1.45
C ASN A 86 1.32 -17.48 -0.67
N ALA A 87 0.00 -17.48 -0.49
CA ALA A 87 -0.68 -16.47 0.31
C ALA A 87 -0.20 -16.49 1.77
N ILE A 88 -0.12 -17.65 2.40
CA ILE A 88 0.41 -17.81 3.76
C ILE A 88 1.83 -17.27 3.87
N ASN A 89 2.71 -17.58 2.92
CA ASN A 89 4.08 -17.07 2.89
C ASN A 89 4.12 -15.54 2.73
N SER A 90 3.22 -14.95 1.91
CA SER A 90 3.10 -13.51 1.76
C SER A 90 2.64 -12.85 3.07
N PHE A 91 1.70 -13.45 3.80
CA PHE A 91 1.24 -12.95 5.11
C PHE A 91 2.33 -13.00 6.18
N ASN A 92 3.10 -14.08 6.21
CA ASN A 92 4.21 -14.23 7.14
C ASN A 92 5.34 -13.22 6.87
N LYS A 93 5.68 -12.98 5.60
CA LYS A 93 6.71 -12.02 5.17
C LYS A 93 6.24 -10.56 5.20
N GLY A 94 4.94 -10.30 5.31
CA GLY A 94 4.39 -8.94 5.28
C GLY A 94 4.44 -8.28 3.89
N ASN A 95 4.34 -9.05 2.82
CA ASN A 95 4.31 -8.57 1.43
C ASN A 95 2.95 -7.91 1.12
N THR A 96 2.64 -6.83 1.83
CA THR A 96 1.36 -6.13 1.74
C THR A 96 1.23 -5.38 0.41
N TYR A 97 0.02 -5.32 -0.11
CA TYR A 97 -0.30 -4.57 -1.33
C TYR A 97 -0.04 -3.06 -1.13
N THR A 98 0.57 -2.45 -2.12
CA THR A 98 0.91 -1.04 -2.12
C THR A 98 0.03 -0.32 -3.14
N ARG A 99 -0.73 0.67 -2.69
CA ARG A 99 -1.56 1.54 -3.52
C ARG A 99 -0.84 2.82 -3.83
N SER A 100 -1.32 3.58 -4.81
CA SER A 100 -0.78 4.89 -5.14
C SER A 100 -1.87 5.95 -5.22
N ILE A 101 -1.48 7.18 -4.93
CA ILE A 101 -2.25 8.39 -5.18
C ILE A 101 -1.37 9.36 -5.96
N THR A 102 -1.87 9.91 -7.06
CA THR A 102 -1.14 10.86 -7.88
C THR A 102 -1.68 12.26 -7.62
N ILE A 103 -0.78 13.16 -7.23
CA ILE A 103 -1.03 14.59 -7.16
C ILE A 103 -0.53 15.18 -8.47
N THR A 104 -1.44 15.72 -9.28
CA THR A 104 -1.11 16.28 -10.59
C THR A 104 -0.77 17.76 -10.50
N GLU A 105 -0.02 18.25 -11.45
CA GLU A 105 0.27 19.68 -11.60
C GLU A 105 -1.02 20.48 -11.76
N GLY A 106 -1.10 21.64 -11.10
CA GLY A 106 -2.29 22.51 -11.14
C GLY A 106 -3.53 21.98 -10.40
N MET A 107 -3.41 20.87 -9.65
CA MET A 107 -4.49 20.35 -8.79
C MET A 107 -4.78 21.35 -7.67
N ASN A 108 -6.05 21.71 -7.51
CA ASN A 108 -6.50 22.56 -6.42
C ASN A 108 -6.80 21.76 -5.16
N ILE A 109 -7.07 22.44 -4.05
CA ILE A 109 -7.32 21.80 -2.76
C ILE A 109 -8.59 20.92 -2.74
N TYR A 110 -9.60 21.27 -3.54
CA TYR A 110 -10.85 20.50 -3.63
C TYR A 110 -10.61 19.19 -4.36
N ASP A 111 -9.91 19.24 -5.50
CA ASP A 111 -9.54 18.06 -6.29
C ASP A 111 -8.65 17.12 -5.47
N LEU A 112 -7.72 17.68 -4.69
CA LEU A 112 -6.85 16.90 -3.81
C LEU A 112 -7.65 16.19 -2.70
N ASN A 113 -8.58 16.91 -2.05
CA ASN A 113 -9.45 16.31 -1.04
C ASN A 113 -10.32 15.20 -1.64
N GLU A 114 -10.91 15.43 -2.82
CA GLU A 114 -11.69 14.41 -3.53
C GLU A 114 -10.85 13.17 -3.87
N ALA A 115 -9.60 13.37 -4.35
CA ALA A 115 -8.69 12.26 -4.62
C ALA A 115 -8.35 11.46 -3.35
N ILE A 116 -8.16 12.13 -2.21
CA ILE A 116 -7.93 11.48 -0.93
C ILE A 116 -9.17 10.71 -0.47
N GLU A 117 -10.36 11.28 -0.61
CA GLU A 117 -11.62 10.63 -0.22
C GLU A 117 -11.94 9.40 -1.08
N LYS A 118 -11.62 9.43 -2.37
CA LYS A 118 -11.72 8.27 -3.27
C LYS A 118 -10.66 7.20 -3.03
N SER A 119 -9.62 7.52 -2.27
CA SER A 119 -8.53 6.60 -1.94
C SER A 119 -8.86 5.75 -0.71
N TYR A 120 -7.96 4.82 -0.38
CA TYR A 120 -8.04 4.04 0.86
C TYR A 120 -7.23 4.66 2.01
N LEU A 121 -6.90 5.96 1.91
CA LEU A 121 -6.27 6.74 2.98
C LEU A 121 -7.30 7.15 4.03
N ILE A 122 -6.84 7.33 5.25
CA ILE A 122 -7.63 8.01 6.29
C ILE A 122 -7.41 9.50 6.13
N ASN A 123 -8.47 10.24 5.79
CA ASN A 123 -8.39 11.70 5.62
C ASN A 123 -8.39 12.39 7.00
N ASP A 124 -7.20 12.50 7.60
CA ASP A 124 -6.91 13.19 8.86
C ASP A 124 -6.33 14.60 8.66
N CYS A 125 -6.38 15.12 7.41
CA CYS A 125 -5.72 16.38 7.04
C CYS A 125 -6.60 17.22 6.11
N LYS A 126 -7.83 17.50 6.52
CA LYS A 126 -8.72 18.34 5.74
C LYS A 126 -8.12 19.73 5.52
N SER A 127 -8.29 20.26 4.32
CA SER A 127 -7.80 21.60 3.94
C SER A 127 -6.32 21.85 4.24
N LEU A 128 -5.49 20.79 4.22
CA LEU A 128 -4.04 20.84 4.47
C LEU A 128 -3.63 21.40 5.85
N GLY A 129 -4.56 21.49 6.79
CA GLY A 129 -4.30 22.01 8.14
C GLY A 129 -3.26 21.22 8.95
N CYS A 130 -2.98 19.96 8.56
CA CYS A 130 -1.96 19.14 9.20
C CYS A 130 -0.52 19.56 8.86
N LEU A 131 -0.32 20.42 7.85
CA LEU A 131 1.01 20.82 7.38
C LEU A 131 1.64 21.91 8.21
N MET A 132 0.84 22.64 9.00
CA MET A 132 1.29 23.77 9.86
C MET A 132 2.15 24.78 9.08
N ILE A 133 1.66 25.20 7.90
CA ILE A 133 2.39 26.06 6.99
C ILE A 133 2.17 27.51 7.40
N ASP A 134 3.25 28.28 7.42
CA ASP A 134 3.23 29.73 7.69
C ASP A 134 3.11 30.54 6.38
N TYR A 135 2.12 30.15 5.55
CA TYR A 135 1.75 30.88 4.33
C TYR A 135 0.32 31.40 4.46
N PRO A 136 -0.01 32.56 3.83
CA PRO A 136 -1.37 33.10 3.87
C PRO A 136 -2.44 32.16 3.30
N PHE A 137 -2.06 31.28 2.37
CA PHE A 137 -2.94 30.31 1.73
C PHE A 137 -2.30 28.92 1.71
N ASN A 138 -3.09 27.90 1.98
CA ASN A 138 -2.65 26.50 2.00
C ASN A 138 -2.82 25.82 0.62
N GLU A 139 -2.82 26.57 -0.47
CA GLU A 139 -2.96 26.03 -1.83
C GLU A 139 -1.60 26.01 -2.55
N GLY A 140 -1.39 24.98 -3.40
CA GLY A 140 -0.14 24.83 -4.15
C GLY A 140 1.06 24.39 -3.31
N VAL A 141 0.85 23.97 -2.06
CA VAL A 141 1.91 23.68 -1.09
C VAL A 141 2.34 22.20 -1.05
N VAL A 142 1.83 21.39 -1.97
CA VAL A 142 2.18 19.98 -2.14
C VAL A 142 2.86 19.76 -3.48
N PHE A 143 3.87 18.88 -3.52
CA PHE A 143 4.62 18.60 -4.75
C PHE A 143 3.87 17.59 -5.61
N PRO A 144 3.66 17.87 -6.92
CA PRO A 144 3.06 16.94 -7.86
C PRO A 144 3.97 15.72 -8.05
N ASP A 145 3.46 14.53 -7.71
CA ASP A 145 4.15 13.25 -7.88
C ASP A 145 3.16 12.10 -7.59
N THR A 146 3.58 10.87 -7.84
CA THR A 146 2.84 9.67 -7.45
C THR A 146 3.38 9.15 -6.12
N TYR A 147 2.51 9.12 -5.11
CA TYR A 147 2.83 8.70 -3.75
C TYR A 147 2.27 7.31 -3.47
N PHE A 148 3.12 6.42 -2.99
CA PHE A 148 2.74 5.07 -2.62
C PHE A 148 2.32 4.99 -1.15
N TYR A 149 1.26 4.22 -0.88
CA TYR A 149 0.72 4.08 0.45
C TYR A 149 0.09 2.69 0.69
N LYS A 150 -0.11 2.34 1.96
CA LYS A 150 -0.85 1.14 2.37
C LYS A 150 -2.25 1.53 2.82
N LYS A 151 -3.22 0.66 2.60
CA LYS A 151 -4.62 0.87 3.05
C LYS A 151 -4.67 1.26 4.52
N GLY A 152 -5.47 2.27 4.84
CA GLY A 152 -5.59 2.79 6.20
C GLY A 152 -4.44 3.70 6.67
N MET A 153 -3.48 4.03 5.79
CA MET A 153 -2.47 5.03 6.11
C MET A 153 -3.12 6.42 6.21
N LYS A 154 -2.63 7.26 7.13
CA LYS A 154 -3.08 8.64 7.27
C LYS A 154 -2.64 9.49 6.09
N ALA A 155 -3.56 10.27 5.52
CA ALA A 155 -3.27 11.21 4.42
C ALA A 155 -2.22 12.24 4.81
N SER A 156 -2.24 12.70 6.08
CA SER A 156 -1.24 13.64 6.63
C SER A 156 0.21 13.17 6.43
N LYS A 157 0.47 11.86 6.44
CA LYS A 157 1.83 11.34 6.23
C LYS A 157 2.32 11.60 4.80
N ILE A 158 1.45 11.35 3.80
CA ILE A 158 1.77 11.57 2.39
C ILE A 158 1.89 13.07 2.11
N LEU A 159 0.94 13.86 2.60
CA LEU A 159 0.92 15.30 2.39
C LEU A 159 2.15 15.98 2.99
N LYS A 160 2.62 15.53 4.17
CA LYS A 160 3.88 16.02 4.76
C LYS A 160 5.10 15.69 3.90
N ILE A 161 5.19 14.46 3.38
CA ILE A 161 6.28 14.06 2.47
C ILE A 161 6.24 14.91 1.19
N SER A 162 5.05 15.10 0.63
CA SER A 162 4.84 15.92 -0.56
C SER A 162 5.24 17.38 -0.33
N HIS A 163 4.80 17.97 0.78
CA HIS A 163 5.18 19.33 1.15
C HIS A 163 6.69 19.49 1.37
N GLN A 164 7.33 18.57 2.09
CA GLN A 164 8.79 18.58 2.28
C GLN A 164 9.54 18.50 0.95
N SER A 165 9.05 17.68 0.00
CA SER A 165 9.63 17.57 -1.34
C SER A 165 9.52 18.89 -2.10
N LEU A 166 8.39 19.59 -1.98
CA LEU A 166 8.20 20.93 -2.54
C LEU A 166 9.19 21.93 -1.94
N ASP A 167 9.26 22.02 -0.60
CA ASP A 167 10.13 22.99 0.08
C ASP A 167 11.61 22.78 -0.25
N LEU A 168 12.05 21.50 -0.30
CA LEU A 168 13.41 21.17 -0.71
C LEU A 168 13.73 21.64 -2.14
N LYS A 169 12.83 21.36 -3.10
CA LYS A 169 13.00 21.79 -4.50
C LYS A 169 12.95 23.31 -4.63
N LEU A 170 11.98 23.94 -3.99
CA LEU A 170 11.81 25.39 -4.00
C LEU A 170 13.03 26.10 -3.37
N THR A 171 13.53 25.59 -2.25
CA THR A 171 14.75 26.11 -1.61
C THR A 171 15.97 25.99 -2.53
N LYS A 172 16.14 24.83 -3.18
CA LYS A 172 17.23 24.62 -4.14
C LYS A 172 17.18 25.59 -5.31
N LEU A 173 16.00 25.83 -5.87
CA LEU A 173 15.81 26.79 -6.96
C LEU A 173 15.99 28.22 -6.48
N TRP A 174 15.45 28.58 -5.33
CA TRP A 174 15.60 29.90 -4.72
C TRP A 174 17.06 30.30 -4.50
N ASN A 175 17.90 29.37 -4.05
CA ASN A 175 19.32 29.59 -3.82
C ASN A 175 20.12 29.79 -5.15
N LYS A 176 19.57 29.34 -6.27
CA LYS A 176 20.15 29.48 -7.60
C LYS A 176 19.61 30.66 -8.39
N LYS A 177 18.66 31.42 -7.84
CA LYS A 177 18.04 32.55 -8.55
C LYS A 177 19.06 33.60 -8.94
N PRO A 178 18.86 34.32 -10.08
CA PRO A 178 19.69 35.46 -10.48
C PRO A 178 19.67 36.55 -9.40
N LYS A 179 20.77 37.33 -9.29
CA LYS A 179 20.87 38.44 -8.32
C LYS A 179 19.83 39.54 -8.57
N LEU A 180 19.46 39.79 -9.83
CA LEU A 180 18.41 40.72 -10.25
C LEU A 180 17.02 40.08 -10.29
N ASN A 181 16.61 39.44 -9.21
CA ASN A 181 15.28 38.86 -9.12
C ASN A 181 14.37 39.78 -8.31
N MET A 182 13.19 40.11 -8.84
CA MET A 182 12.18 40.98 -8.22
C MET A 182 11.39 40.29 -7.10
N LEU A 183 11.47 38.96 -6.98
CA LEU A 183 10.77 38.18 -5.97
C LEU A 183 11.45 38.31 -4.61
N ARG A 184 10.66 38.57 -3.57
CA ARG A 184 11.15 38.86 -2.21
C ARG A 184 11.39 37.59 -1.39
N ASN A 185 10.58 36.54 -1.60
CA ASN A 185 10.62 35.30 -0.85
C ASN A 185 10.20 34.10 -1.70
N LYS A 186 10.38 32.90 -1.17
CA LYS A 186 10.03 31.62 -1.84
C LYS A 186 8.54 31.52 -2.12
N TYR A 187 7.70 32.06 -1.28
CA TYR A 187 6.25 32.01 -1.44
C TYR A 187 5.77 32.84 -2.65
N GLU A 188 6.35 34.03 -2.88
CA GLU A 188 6.07 34.80 -4.09
C GLU A 188 6.48 34.05 -5.36
N ALA A 189 7.59 33.30 -5.32
CA ALA A 189 7.99 32.44 -6.43
C ALA A 189 6.98 31.31 -6.68
N LEU A 190 6.43 30.74 -5.63
CA LEU A 190 5.39 29.70 -5.74
C LEU A 190 4.09 30.27 -6.34
N ILE A 191 3.68 31.47 -5.90
CA ILE A 191 2.50 32.17 -6.48
C ILE A 191 2.71 32.43 -7.96
N LEU A 192 3.87 32.97 -8.34
CA LEU A 192 4.16 33.24 -9.76
C LEU A 192 4.15 31.96 -10.58
N ALA A 193 4.75 30.89 -10.06
CA ALA A 193 4.74 29.58 -10.72
C ALA A 193 3.32 29.04 -10.90
N SER A 194 2.42 29.22 -9.91
CA SER A 194 1.04 28.76 -10.01
C SER A 194 0.22 29.56 -11.04
N ILE A 195 0.49 30.85 -11.18
CA ILE A 195 -0.12 31.68 -12.21
C ILE A 195 0.36 31.23 -13.61
N ILE A 196 1.67 31.07 -13.79
CA ILE A 196 2.25 30.59 -15.05
C ILE A 196 1.68 29.23 -15.44
N GLU A 197 1.52 28.32 -14.47
CA GLU A 197 0.96 26.98 -14.70
C GLU A 197 -0.50 27.04 -15.21
N LYS A 198 -1.30 27.96 -14.69
CA LYS A 198 -2.71 28.10 -15.08
C LYS A 198 -2.91 28.88 -16.38
N GLU A 199 -2.07 29.89 -16.65
CA GLU A 199 -2.24 30.79 -17.79
C GLU A 199 -1.49 30.30 -19.04
N ALA A 200 -0.36 29.59 -18.86
CA ALA A 200 0.42 29.12 -20.00
C ALA A 200 -0.23 27.92 -20.69
N GLY A 201 -0.70 28.10 -21.90
CA GLY A 201 -1.40 27.07 -22.67
C GLY A 201 -0.51 25.92 -23.17
N ASN A 202 0.81 26.14 -23.21
CA ASN A 202 1.76 25.10 -23.61
C ASN A 202 3.15 25.26 -22.94
N HIS A 203 3.98 24.23 -23.06
CA HIS A 203 5.32 24.19 -22.45
C HIS A 203 6.30 25.26 -23.00
N LEU A 204 6.09 25.79 -24.20
CA LEU A 204 6.98 26.81 -24.79
C LEU A 204 6.72 28.18 -24.17
N GLU A 205 5.48 28.47 -23.80
CA GLU A 205 5.08 29.69 -23.12
C GLU A 205 5.54 29.77 -21.66
N LYS A 206 5.80 28.63 -21.04
CA LYS A 206 6.33 28.53 -19.66
C LYS A 206 7.81 28.89 -19.56
N LYS A 207 8.53 29.07 -20.66
CA LYS A 207 9.97 29.40 -20.73
C LYS A 207 10.18 30.90 -20.91
N ILE A 208 9.77 31.70 -19.96
CA ILE A 208 10.11 33.12 -19.87
C ILE A 208 11.21 33.35 -18.82
#